data_cd92e2013005a242701bfea24eddd0f6
#
_entry.id   cd92e2013005a242701bfea24eddd0f6
#
_cell.length_a   1.000
_cell.length_b   1.000
_cell.length_c   1.000
_cell.angle_alpha   90.00
_cell.angle_beta   90.00
_cell.angle_gamma   90.00
#
_symmetry.space_group_name_H-M   'P 1'
#
loop_
_entity.id
_entity.type
_entity.pdbx_description
1 polymer ?
#
loop_
_entity_poly.entity_id
_entity_poly.type
_entity_poly.pdbx_seq_one_letter_code
_entity_poly.pdbx_strand_id
1 'polypeptide(L)'
;MSIADKLKTIAENEQKVFEAGKKSEYDRFWDNYQDKGNRTDYGSGFGSCWTSDIFKPKYDIVPISAYMMFNNSKMAIDLVEHLEKLGVALDFSKATSTQYMFQSSSFTRVGIIDVRASTNSRPLDSTFANCMKLITIDKIYLKTGAVGEFNATFTNCVALENVTFEGSITKNGLNVQWSTKLTKASIISIVNALSNTTSGLTVTLSKTAVNTAFETSTGANNGSTSTEWTTLIGTKSNWTISLA
;
A
#
# COMPACT_ATOMS: atom_id res chain seq x y z
N MET A 1 -14.25 -53.52 -12.08
CA MET A 1 -14.37 -52.31 -11.26
C MET A 1 -15.31 -52.63 -10.10
N SER A 2 -14.84 -52.52 -8.89
CA SER A 2 -15.66 -52.78 -7.70
C SER A 2 -16.75 -51.72 -7.51
N ILE A 3 -17.77 -52.02 -6.69
CA ILE A 3 -18.80 -51.06 -6.32
C ILE A 3 -18.14 -49.83 -5.65
N ALA A 4 -17.12 -50.05 -4.82
CA ALA A 4 -16.38 -48.97 -4.16
C ALA A 4 -15.67 -48.04 -5.16
N ASP A 5 -15.07 -48.61 -6.22
CA ASP A 5 -14.42 -47.80 -7.26
C ASP A 5 -15.44 -46.94 -8.05
N LYS A 6 -16.65 -47.52 -8.29
CA LYS A 6 -17.73 -46.77 -8.95
C LYS A 6 -18.23 -45.60 -8.10
N LEU A 7 -18.42 -45.83 -6.80
CA LEU A 7 -18.86 -44.77 -5.87
C LEU A 7 -17.83 -43.66 -5.73
N LYS A 8 -16.55 -44.02 -5.66
CA LYS A 8 -15.45 -43.03 -5.64
C LYS A 8 -15.46 -42.17 -6.92
N THR A 9 -15.59 -42.81 -8.09
CA THR A 9 -15.63 -42.08 -9.39
C THR A 9 -16.86 -41.14 -9.45
N ILE A 10 -18.03 -41.56 -8.92
CA ILE A 10 -19.20 -40.68 -8.86
C ILE A 10 -18.96 -39.49 -7.99
N ALA A 11 -18.44 -39.68 -6.76
CA ALA A 11 -18.14 -38.58 -5.84
C ALA A 11 -17.11 -37.58 -6.42
N GLU A 12 -16.06 -38.07 -7.09
CA GLU A 12 -15.06 -37.22 -7.75
C GLU A 12 -15.67 -36.40 -8.90
N ASN A 13 -16.61 -36.99 -9.66
CA ASN A 13 -17.29 -36.29 -10.74
C ASN A 13 -18.28 -35.23 -10.20
N GLU A 14 -19.03 -35.55 -9.16
CA GLU A 14 -19.93 -34.60 -8.49
C GLU A 14 -19.13 -33.41 -7.94
N GLN A 15 -17.98 -33.66 -7.30
CA GLN A 15 -17.11 -32.63 -6.83
C GLN A 15 -16.59 -31.72 -7.97
N LYS A 16 -16.18 -32.32 -9.11
CA LYS A 16 -15.73 -31.54 -10.30
C LYS A 16 -16.85 -30.68 -10.87
N VAL A 17 -18.08 -31.19 -10.94
CA VAL A 17 -19.26 -30.45 -11.41
C VAL A 17 -19.56 -29.28 -10.46
N PHE A 18 -19.50 -29.51 -9.15
CA PHE A 18 -19.70 -28.48 -8.14
C PHE A 18 -18.65 -27.38 -8.22
N GLU A 19 -17.36 -27.74 -8.33
CA GLU A 19 -16.28 -26.77 -8.46
C GLU A 19 -16.37 -25.99 -9.79
N ALA A 20 -16.75 -26.65 -10.90
CA ALA A 20 -16.98 -25.99 -12.16
C ALA A 20 -18.17 -25.02 -12.11
N GLY A 21 -19.24 -25.37 -11.38
CA GLY A 21 -20.38 -24.49 -11.12
C GLY A 21 -19.98 -23.26 -10.34
N LYS A 22 -19.22 -23.42 -9.24
CA LYS A 22 -18.70 -22.30 -8.48
C LYS A 22 -17.82 -21.38 -9.31
N LYS A 23 -16.90 -21.96 -10.10
CA LYS A 23 -16.05 -21.18 -11.00
C LYS A 23 -16.87 -20.33 -11.97
N SER A 24 -17.92 -20.91 -12.56
CA SER A 24 -18.82 -20.19 -13.48
C SER A 24 -19.56 -19.03 -12.79
N GLU A 25 -19.96 -19.21 -11.51
CA GLU A 25 -20.59 -18.14 -10.73
C GLU A 25 -19.62 -17.01 -10.41
N TYR A 26 -18.38 -17.33 -9.99
CA TYR A 26 -17.34 -16.33 -9.76
C TYR A 26 -16.97 -15.56 -11.03
N ASP A 27 -16.81 -16.28 -12.14
CA ASP A 27 -16.50 -15.65 -13.42
C ASP A 27 -17.58 -14.65 -13.84
N ARG A 28 -18.85 -15.03 -13.72
CA ARG A 28 -20.00 -14.17 -14.03
C ARG A 28 -20.11 -12.98 -13.07
N PHE A 29 -19.82 -13.23 -11.76
CA PHE A 29 -19.77 -12.14 -10.79
C PHE A 29 -18.73 -11.09 -11.18
N TRP A 30 -17.49 -11.50 -11.50
CA TRP A 30 -16.43 -10.57 -11.86
C TRP A 30 -16.68 -9.87 -13.20
N ASP A 31 -17.26 -10.56 -14.18
CA ASP A 31 -17.68 -9.95 -15.44
C ASP A 31 -18.68 -8.81 -15.21
N ASN A 32 -19.65 -9.02 -14.34
CA ASN A 32 -20.65 -8.01 -14.00
C ASN A 32 -20.07 -6.90 -13.11
N TYR A 33 -19.30 -7.27 -12.07
CA TYR A 33 -18.72 -6.32 -11.14
C TYR A 33 -17.72 -5.37 -11.80
N GLN A 34 -16.85 -5.90 -12.68
CA GLN A 34 -15.88 -5.10 -13.42
C GLN A 34 -16.43 -4.51 -14.72
N ASP A 35 -17.71 -4.70 -15.02
CA ASP A 35 -18.35 -4.27 -16.29
C ASP A 35 -17.51 -4.68 -17.50
N LYS A 36 -17.13 -5.97 -17.54
CA LYS A 36 -16.26 -6.56 -18.58
C LYS A 36 -14.97 -5.76 -18.84
N GLY A 37 -14.42 -5.17 -17.79
CA GLY A 37 -13.20 -4.38 -17.86
C GLY A 37 -13.41 -2.86 -18.03
N ASN A 38 -14.65 -2.38 -18.10
CA ASN A 38 -14.95 -0.95 -18.29
C ASN A 38 -15.12 -0.18 -16.97
N ARG A 39 -15.20 -0.88 -15.82
CA ARG A 39 -15.39 -0.21 -14.53
C ARG A 39 -14.22 0.68 -14.16
N THR A 40 -14.48 1.92 -13.80
CA THR A 40 -13.48 2.91 -13.39
C THR A 40 -13.72 3.46 -11.97
N ASP A 41 -14.93 3.29 -11.42
CA ASP A 41 -15.25 3.65 -10.05
C ASP A 41 -15.24 2.40 -9.18
N TYR A 42 -14.22 2.30 -8.31
CA TYR A 42 -14.04 1.23 -7.36
C TYR A 42 -14.20 1.71 -5.90
N GLY A 43 -14.77 2.88 -5.69
CA GLY A 43 -15.00 3.44 -4.37
C GLY A 43 -15.67 2.43 -3.44
N SER A 44 -15.04 2.11 -2.30
CA SER A 44 -15.45 1.10 -1.32
C SER A 44 -15.67 -0.32 -1.88
N GLY A 45 -15.25 -0.59 -3.11
CA GLY A 45 -15.60 -1.80 -3.85
C GLY A 45 -15.01 -3.09 -3.27
N PHE A 46 -13.79 -3.05 -2.75
CA PHE A 46 -13.07 -4.22 -2.23
C PHE A 46 -12.86 -4.15 -0.71
N GLY A 47 -13.71 -3.38 -0.01
CA GLY A 47 -13.65 -3.25 1.45
C GLY A 47 -14.21 -4.46 2.19
N SER A 48 -14.27 -4.36 3.47
CA SER A 48 -14.67 -5.22 4.61
C SER A 48 -14.94 -6.71 4.42
N CYS A 49 -15.48 -7.16 3.29
CA CYS A 49 -16.04 -8.52 3.13
C CYS A 49 -15.18 -9.46 2.27
N TRP A 50 -14.06 -8.99 1.75
CA TRP A 50 -13.28 -9.77 0.79
C TRP A 50 -12.23 -10.64 1.48
N THR A 51 -12.21 -11.91 1.09
CA THR A 51 -11.12 -12.85 1.40
C THR A 51 -10.33 -13.13 0.12
N SER A 52 -9.10 -13.63 0.25
CA SER A 52 -8.27 -14.01 -0.90
C SER A 52 -8.92 -15.03 -1.81
N ASP A 53 -9.79 -15.88 -1.26
CA ASP A 53 -10.45 -16.96 -2.01
C ASP A 53 -11.50 -16.45 -3.00
N ILE A 54 -12.10 -15.29 -2.71
CA ILE A 54 -13.14 -14.67 -3.55
C ILE A 54 -12.65 -13.43 -4.28
N PHE A 55 -11.51 -12.84 -3.90
CA PHE A 55 -10.91 -11.73 -4.62
C PHE A 55 -10.13 -12.24 -5.85
N LYS A 56 -10.85 -12.47 -6.94
CA LYS A 56 -10.33 -13.01 -8.20
C LYS A 56 -10.77 -12.13 -9.39
N PRO A 57 -10.29 -10.89 -9.46
CA PRO A 57 -10.61 -10.02 -10.60
C PRO A 57 -10.16 -10.65 -11.92
N LYS A 58 -10.91 -10.42 -12.99
CA LYS A 58 -10.66 -10.96 -14.34
C LYS A 58 -9.96 -9.97 -15.25
N TYR A 59 -10.16 -8.70 -15.00
CA TYR A 59 -9.67 -7.61 -15.84
C TYR A 59 -8.78 -6.70 -15.05
N ASP A 60 -7.92 -5.98 -15.71
CA ASP A 60 -7.09 -4.96 -15.12
C ASP A 60 -7.93 -3.95 -14.33
N ILE A 61 -7.40 -3.51 -13.21
CA ILE A 61 -8.06 -2.56 -12.32
C ILE A 61 -7.37 -1.21 -12.51
N VAL A 62 -8.01 -0.31 -13.27
CA VAL A 62 -7.51 1.03 -13.56
C VAL A 62 -8.52 2.07 -13.05
N PRO A 63 -8.54 2.37 -11.75
CA PRO A 63 -9.55 3.24 -11.17
C PRO A 63 -9.33 4.71 -11.54
N ILE A 64 -10.42 5.42 -11.84
CA ILE A 64 -10.46 6.88 -11.77
C ILE A 64 -10.76 7.33 -10.33
N SER A 65 -11.57 6.57 -9.59
CA SER A 65 -11.77 6.74 -8.15
C SER A 65 -11.37 5.46 -7.41
N ALA A 66 -10.40 5.58 -6.53
CA ALA A 66 -9.95 4.53 -5.63
C ALA A 66 -10.26 4.87 -4.15
N TYR A 67 -11.16 5.82 -3.90
CA TYR A 67 -11.58 6.23 -2.58
C TYR A 67 -12.11 5.02 -1.78
N MET A 68 -11.50 4.72 -0.63
CA MET A 68 -11.85 3.59 0.25
C MET A 68 -11.85 2.20 -0.43
N MET A 69 -11.19 2.04 -1.58
CA MET A 69 -11.29 0.85 -2.45
C MET A 69 -11.04 -0.47 -1.70
N PHE A 70 -10.03 -0.54 -0.86
CA PHE A 70 -9.66 -1.70 -0.04
C PHE A 70 -9.81 -1.43 1.47
N ASN A 71 -10.59 -0.43 1.84
CA ASN A 71 -10.80 -0.06 3.25
C ASN A 71 -11.32 -1.26 4.05
N ASN A 72 -10.71 -1.52 5.22
CA ASN A 72 -11.04 -2.66 6.10
C ASN A 72 -10.90 -4.05 5.46
N SER A 73 -10.19 -4.20 4.34
CA SER A 73 -9.94 -5.51 3.76
C SER A 73 -9.23 -6.44 4.73
N LYS A 74 -9.74 -7.64 4.91
CA LYS A 74 -9.18 -8.67 5.80
C LYS A 74 -8.21 -9.61 5.07
N MET A 75 -7.92 -9.37 3.81
CA MET A 75 -6.98 -10.15 3.01
C MET A 75 -5.55 -9.94 3.54
N ALA A 76 -5.02 -10.94 4.23
CA ALA A 76 -3.64 -10.93 4.75
C ALA A 76 -2.69 -11.52 3.70
N ILE A 77 -2.58 -10.88 2.53
CA ILE A 77 -1.82 -11.33 1.37
C ILE A 77 -0.87 -10.25 0.86
N ASP A 78 0.14 -10.67 0.10
CA ASP A 78 0.84 -9.84 -0.85
C ASP A 78 -0.11 -9.57 -2.04
N LEU A 79 -0.59 -8.32 -2.14
CA LEU A 79 -1.57 -7.95 -3.17
C LEU A 79 -0.95 -8.01 -4.58
N VAL A 80 0.34 -7.68 -4.70
CA VAL A 80 1.06 -7.70 -5.98
C VAL A 80 1.16 -9.13 -6.49
N GLU A 81 1.71 -10.03 -5.66
CA GLU A 81 1.86 -11.45 -6.01
C GLU A 81 0.51 -12.11 -6.33
N HIS A 82 -0.54 -11.75 -5.57
CA HIS A 82 -1.88 -12.29 -5.80
C HIS A 82 -2.42 -11.90 -7.18
N LEU A 83 -2.31 -10.62 -7.54
CA LEU A 83 -2.80 -10.12 -8.83
C LEU A 83 -1.94 -10.64 -10.01
N GLU A 84 -0.62 -10.73 -9.83
CA GLU A 84 0.29 -11.34 -10.82
C GLU A 84 -0.11 -12.78 -11.13
N LYS A 85 -0.45 -13.59 -10.12
CA LYS A 85 -0.93 -14.97 -10.32
C LYS A 85 -2.24 -15.05 -11.10
N LEU A 86 -3.05 -14.01 -11.04
CA LEU A 86 -4.30 -13.90 -11.81
C LEU A 86 -4.09 -13.30 -13.19
N GLY A 87 -2.89 -12.77 -13.50
CA GLY A 87 -2.60 -12.05 -14.74
C GLY A 87 -3.34 -10.71 -14.83
N VAL A 88 -3.60 -10.06 -13.69
CA VAL A 88 -4.37 -8.81 -13.59
C VAL A 88 -3.45 -7.69 -13.10
N ALA A 89 -3.46 -6.55 -13.77
CA ALA A 89 -2.77 -5.35 -13.32
C ALA A 89 -3.64 -4.49 -12.40
N LEU A 90 -2.99 -3.77 -11.47
CA LEU A 90 -3.58 -2.72 -10.65
C LEU A 90 -2.81 -1.44 -10.91
N ASP A 91 -3.44 -0.47 -11.57
CA ASP A 91 -2.81 0.76 -12.02
C ASP A 91 -3.57 2.00 -11.52
N PHE A 92 -2.93 2.76 -10.63
CA PHE A 92 -3.48 3.99 -10.06
C PHE A 92 -3.09 5.25 -10.85
N SER A 93 -2.44 5.15 -12.00
CA SER A 93 -1.93 6.30 -12.76
C SER A 93 -3.03 7.28 -13.19
N LYS A 94 -4.29 6.85 -13.24
CA LYS A 94 -5.47 7.67 -13.55
C LYS A 94 -6.31 8.04 -12.32
N ALA A 95 -5.92 7.60 -11.14
CA ALA A 95 -6.71 7.79 -9.93
C ALA A 95 -6.72 9.26 -9.49
N THR A 96 -7.88 9.87 -9.46
CA THR A 96 -8.10 11.25 -8.99
C THR A 96 -8.34 11.33 -7.49
N SER A 97 -8.64 10.20 -6.82
CA SER A 97 -8.82 10.10 -5.38
C SER A 97 -8.31 8.73 -4.89
N THR A 98 -7.45 8.77 -3.88
CA THR A 98 -6.84 7.58 -3.23
C THR A 98 -6.96 7.63 -1.71
N GLN A 99 -7.76 8.56 -1.16
CA GLN A 99 -7.97 8.71 0.27
C GLN A 99 -8.58 7.45 0.86
N TYR A 100 -8.14 7.07 2.07
CA TYR A 100 -8.62 5.90 2.83
C TYR A 100 -8.52 4.56 2.08
N MET A 101 -7.80 4.52 0.95
CA MET A 101 -7.85 3.41 0.00
C MET A 101 -7.54 2.05 0.64
N PHE A 102 -6.53 1.97 1.49
CA PHE A 102 -6.13 0.77 2.21
C PHE A 102 -6.35 0.86 3.73
N GLN A 103 -7.03 1.91 4.23
CA GLN A 103 -7.19 2.11 5.65
C GLN A 103 -7.68 0.83 6.35
N SER A 104 -7.01 0.45 7.45
CA SER A 104 -7.33 -0.74 8.25
C SER A 104 -7.30 -2.07 7.47
N SER A 105 -6.62 -2.10 6.33
CA SER A 105 -6.44 -3.33 5.56
C SER A 105 -5.36 -4.24 6.16
N SER A 106 -5.40 -5.53 5.77
CA SER A 106 -4.47 -6.55 6.27
C SER A 106 -3.40 -6.96 5.26
N PHE A 107 -3.28 -6.30 4.12
CA PHE A 107 -2.25 -6.60 3.12
C PHE A 107 -0.84 -6.51 3.72
N THR A 108 0.03 -7.41 3.27
CA THR A 108 1.46 -7.40 3.64
C THR A 108 2.31 -6.61 2.66
N ARG A 109 1.91 -6.55 1.40
CA ARG A 109 2.51 -5.72 0.36
C ARG A 109 1.45 -5.12 -0.53
N VAL A 110 1.65 -3.87 -0.90
CA VAL A 110 0.93 -3.18 -1.96
C VAL A 110 1.95 -2.68 -3.00
N GLY A 111 1.52 -2.57 -4.26
CA GLY A 111 2.38 -2.19 -5.37
C GLY A 111 2.66 -0.69 -5.43
N ILE A 112 2.58 -0.17 -6.64
CA ILE A 112 2.80 1.24 -6.95
C ILE A 112 1.54 2.04 -6.65
N ILE A 113 1.68 3.10 -5.87
CA ILE A 113 0.63 4.08 -5.59
C ILE A 113 0.97 5.35 -6.35
N ASP A 114 0.18 5.67 -7.35
CA ASP A 114 0.39 6.84 -8.19
C ASP A 114 -0.67 7.91 -7.90
N VAL A 115 -0.24 9.02 -7.31
CA VAL A 115 -1.14 10.15 -6.99
C VAL A 115 -0.90 11.36 -7.90
N ARG A 116 -0.16 11.19 -8.99
CA ARG A 116 0.16 12.29 -9.92
C ARG A 116 -1.07 12.86 -10.60
N ALA A 117 -2.06 12.02 -10.92
CA ALA A 117 -3.34 12.44 -11.51
C ALA A 117 -4.33 12.98 -10.49
N SER A 118 -4.04 12.92 -9.18
CA SER A 118 -4.98 13.34 -8.15
C SER A 118 -5.35 14.81 -8.27
N THR A 119 -6.65 15.09 -8.27
CA THR A 119 -7.21 16.45 -8.17
C THR A 119 -7.46 16.86 -6.72
N ASN A 120 -7.33 15.91 -5.77
CA ASN A 120 -7.53 16.15 -4.37
C ASN A 120 -6.32 16.88 -3.75
N SER A 121 -6.58 17.79 -2.82
CA SER A 121 -5.53 18.47 -2.05
C SER A 121 -4.82 17.53 -1.04
N ARG A 122 -5.45 16.40 -0.69
CA ARG A 122 -4.94 15.39 0.26
C ARG A 122 -5.05 13.98 -0.31
N PRO A 123 -4.31 13.66 -1.38
CA PRO A 123 -4.48 12.39 -2.07
C PRO A 123 -4.14 11.17 -1.20
N LEU A 124 -3.22 11.32 -0.25
CA LEU A 124 -2.77 10.25 0.64
C LEU A 124 -3.40 10.31 2.05
N ASP A 125 -4.46 11.11 2.25
CA ASP A 125 -5.13 11.21 3.55
C ASP A 125 -5.60 9.82 4.00
N SER A 126 -5.09 9.40 5.16
CA SER A 126 -5.39 8.11 5.81
C SER A 126 -5.27 6.87 4.92
N THR A 127 -4.57 6.96 3.79
CA THR A 127 -4.50 5.88 2.77
C THR A 127 -4.06 4.55 3.37
N PHE A 128 -3.09 4.55 4.27
CA PHE A 128 -2.56 3.35 4.93
C PHE A 128 -2.82 3.34 6.45
N ALA A 129 -3.63 4.26 6.98
CA ALA A 129 -3.88 4.33 8.41
C ALA A 129 -4.35 2.97 8.96
N ASN A 130 -3.75 2.51 10.06
CA ASN A 130 -4.02 1.23 10.72
C ASN A 130 -3.72 -0.03 9.87
N CYS A 131 -2.85 0.07 8.86
CA CYS A 131 -2.36 -1.09 8.12
C CYS A 131 -1.25 -1.81 8.92
N MET A 132 -1.62 -2.42 10.04
CA MET A 132 -0.66 -2.98 11.00
C MET A 132 0.16 -4.17 10.47
N LYS A 133 -0.24 -4.79 9.36
CA LYS A 133 0.46 -5.92 8.73
C LYS A 133 1.26 -5.51 7.48
N LEU A 134 1.14 -4.27 7.03
CA LEU A 134 1.78 -3.79 5.83
C LEU A 134 3.30 -3.69 6.03
N ILE A 135 4.05 -4.46 5.25
CA ILE A 135 5.51 -4.53 5.30
C ILE A 135 6.12 -3.70 4.18
N THR A 136 5.52 -3.75 2.99
CA THR A 136 6.11 -3.12 1.78
C THR A 136 5.07 -2.33 0.99
N ILE A 137 5.45 -1.12 0.63
CA ILE A 137 4.86 -0.32 -0.44
C ILE A 137 5.95 -0.14 -1.49
N ASP A 138 5.76 -0.69 -2.69
CA ASP A 138 6.84 -0.70 -3.69
C ASP A 138 7.27 0.71 -4.05
N LYS A 139 6.31 1.60 -4.32
CA LYS A 139 6.60 3.00 -4.64
C LYS A 139 5.35 3.89 -4.48
N ILE A 140 5.59 5.13 -4.08
CA ILE A 140 4.59 6.19 -4.09
C ILE A 140 5.07 7.29 -5.05
N TYR A 141 4.38 7.47 -6.18
CA TYR A 141 4.60 8.60 -7.08
C TYR A 141 3.84 9.83 -6.59
N LEU A 142 4.57 10.87 -6.27
CA LEU A 142 4.04 12.14 -5.80
C LEU A 142 3.83 13.11 -6.96
N LYS A 143 2.78 13.93 -6.86
CA LYS A 143 2.50 14.98 -7.83
C LYS A 143 3.59 16.06 -7.74
N THR A 144 4.11 16.51 -8.88
CA THR A 144 5.03 17.65 -8.94
C THR A 144 4.30 18.91 -8.49
N GLY A 145 4.84 19.62 -7.51
CA GLY A 145 4.44 20.99 -7.13
C GLY A 145 3.45 21.17 -6.00
N ALA A 146 2.61 20.22 -5.64
CA ALA A 146 1.77 20.31 -4.43
C ALA A 146 1.08 18.98 -4.13
N VAL A 147 1.76 18.09 -3.44
CA VAL A 147 1.04 17.05 -2.72
C VAL A 147 0.50 17.71 -1.45
N GLY A 148 -0.79 17.59 -1.22
CA GLY A 148 -1.43 18.06 -0.02
C GLY A 148 -0.89 17.37 1.24
N GLU A 149 -1.35 17.80 2.38
CA GLU A 149 -0.95 17.29 3.68
C GLU A 149 -1.10 15.77 3.78
N PHE A 150 -0.09 15.13 4.39
CA PHE A 150 -0.10 13.69 4.71
C PHE A 150 -0.86 13.45 6.03
N ASN A 151 -2.16 13.71 6.06
CA ASN A 151 -2.92 13.54 7.28
C ASN A 151 -3.10 12.05 7.59
N ALA A 152 -2.57 11.59 8.73
CA ALA A 152 -2.69 10.22 9.25
C ALA A 152 -2.31 9.10 8.25
N THR A 153 -1.58 9.40 7.17
CA THR A 153 -1.29 8.46 6.07
C THR A 153 -0.70 7.14 6.56
N PHE A 154 0.26 7.18 7.50
CA PHE A 154 0.97 6.00 8.03
C PHE A 154 0.71 5.76 9.51
N THR A 155 -0.35 6.30 10.07
CA THR A 155 -0.71 6.05 11.48
C THR A 155 -0.86 4.55 11.72
N ASN A 156 -0.19 4.02 12.77
CA ASN A 156 -0.20 2.60 13.15
C ASN A 156 0.29 1.61 12.06
N CYS A 157 1.13 2.03 11.12
CA CYS A 157 1.81 1.12 10.19
C CYS A 157 3.03 0.46 10.86
N VAL A 158 2.82 -0.29 11.93
CA VAL A 158 3.89 -0.80 12.82
C VAL A 158 4.80 -1.85 12.19
N ALA A 159 4.35 -2.51 11.13
CA ALA A 159 5.13 -3.52 10.41
C ALA A 159 5.88 -2.96 9.19
N LEU A 160 5.69 -1.67 8.84
CA LEU A 160 6.24 -1.10 7.61
C LEU A 160 7.77 -1.03 7.66
N GLU A 161 8.38 -1.66 6.67
CA GLU A 161 9.83 -1.74 6.47
C GLU A 161 10.27 -1.02 5.21
N ASN A 162 9.54 -1.20 4.11
CA ASN A 162 9.95 -0.74 2.80
C ASN A 162 8.91 0.21 2.18
N VAL A 163 9.37 1.42 1.86
CA VAL A 163 8.62 2.40 1.07
C VAL A 163 9.58 3.27 0.27
N THR A 164 9.27 3.50 -1.00
CA THR A 164 10.03 4.42 -1.86
C THR A 164 9.13 5.56 -2.30
N PHE A 165 9.62 6.78 -2.16
CA PHE A 165 8.96 7.99 -2.69
C PHE A 165 9.67 8.45 -3.96
N GLU A 166 8.90 8.83 -4.98
CA GLU A 166 9.38 9.50 -6.17
C GLU A 166 8.57 10.79 -6.39
N GLY A 167 9.27 11.91 -6.53
CA GLY A 167 8.68 13.25 -6.54
C GLY A 167 9.04 14.04 -5.30
N SER A 168 8.29 15.09 -4.99
CA SER A 168 8.64 16.07 -3.94
C SER A 168 7.54 16.21 -2.90
N ILE A 169 7.91 16.15 -1.63
CA ILE A 169 7.06 16.47 -0.49
C ILE A 169 7.22 17.94 -0.16
N THR A 170 6.15 18.72 -0.32
CA THR A 170 6.15 20.19 -0.19
C THR A 170 5.21 20.70 0.91
N LYS A 171 4.61 19.78 1.69
CA LYS A 171 3.62 20.07 2.74
C LYS A 171 3.89 19.28 4.00
N ASN A 172 3.36 19.78 5.10
CA ASN A 172 3.40 19.13 6.42
C ASN A 172 2.61 17.82 6.47
N GLY A 173 2.76 17.09 7.58
CA GLY A 173 1.89 16.01 7.99
C GLY A 173 2.45 14.62 7.75
N LEU A 174 3.59 14.47 7.02
CA LEU A 174 4.21 13.15 6.93
C LEU A 174 4.73 12.73 8.31
N ASN A 175 4.14 11.67 8.83
CA ASN A 175 4.45 11.10 10.12
C ASN A 175 4.52 9.57 10.02
N VAL A 176 5.71 9.01 10.23
CA VAL A 176 6.01 7.58 10.22
C VAL A 176 6.60 7.10 11.56
N GLN A 177 6.28 7.80 12.65
CA GLN A 177 6.81 7.48 13.99
C GLN A 177 6.52 6.04 14.45
N TRP A 178 5.40 5.47 14.04
CA TRP A 178 5.01 4.10 14.40
C TRP A 178 5.74 3.03 13.58
N SER A 179 6.35 3.40 12.45
CA SER A 179 7.05 2.47 11.56
C SER A 179 8.49 2.23 12.06
N THR A 180 8.60 1.51 13.17
CA THR A 180 9.88 1.30 13.89
C THR A 180 10.84 0.37 13.14
N LYS A 181 10.41 -0.27 12.07
CA LYS A 181 11.17 -1.22 11.27
C LYS A 181 11.62 -0.65 9.91
N LEU A 182 11.39 0.64 9.64
CA LEU A 182 11.80 1.23 8.37
C LEU A 182 13.27 0.97 8.08
N THR A 183 13.54 0.47 6.89
CA THR A 183 14.89 0.25 6.40
C THR A 183 15.61 1.58 6.14
N LYS A 184 16.93 1.54 6.15
CA LYS A 184 17.78 2.70 5.79
C LYS A 184 17.41 3.27 4.43
N ALA A 185 17.18 2.42 3.42
CA ALA A 185 16.78 2.83 2.09
C ALA A 185 15.45 3.61 2.10
N SER A 186 14.47 3.15 2.88
CA SER A 186 13.18 3.82 3.03
C SER A 186 13.32 5.19 3.70
N ILE A 187 14.11 5.29 4.77
CA ILE A 187 14.36 6.56 5.45
C ILE A 187 15.07 7.55 4.52
N ILE A 188 16.09 7.09 3.78
CA ILE A 188 16.79 7.92 2.78
C ILE A 188 15.81 8.39 1.70
N SER A 189 14.95 7.51 1.21
CA SER A 189 13.94 7.86 0.21
C SER A 189 12.98 8.94 0.72
N ILE A 190 12.50 8.81 1.96
CA ILE A 190 11.64 9.82 2.60
C ILE A 190 12.38 11.17 2.68
N VAL A 191 13.59 11.18 3.23
CA VAL A 191 14.35 12.43 3.40
C VAL A 191 14.67 13.06 2.05
N ASN A 192 15.06 12.28 1.05
CA ASN A 192 15.37 12.80 -0.29
C ASN A 192 14.15 13.44 -0.96
N ALA A 193 12.95 12.90 -0.71
CA ALA A 193 11.71 13.46 -1.24
C ALA A 193 11.31 14.80 -0.61
N LEU A 194 11.84 15.18 0.56
CA LEU A 194 11.56 16.46 1.19
C LEU A 194 12.10 17.61 0.33
N SER A 195 11.23 18.52 -0.12
CA SER A 195 11.61 19.66 -0.96
C SER A 195 12.04 20.86 -0.12
N ASN A 196 13.12 21.52 -0.51
CA ASN A 196 13.56 22.77 0.12
C ASN A 196 12.89 24.04 -0.44
N THR A 197 11.78 23.91 -1.19
CA THR A 197 11.09 25.08 -1.78
C THR A 197 10.27 25.88 -0.78
N THR A 198 9.87 25.26 0.34
CA THR A 198 9.06 25.91 1.39
C THR A 198 9.73 25.66 2.74
N SER A 199 9.87 26.71 3.54
CA SER A 199 10.45 26.65 4.89
C SER A 199 9.39 26.40 5.97
N GLY A 200 9.84 26.00 7.15
CA GLY A 200 8.99 25.81 8.33
C GLY A 200 8.14 24.55 8.28
N LEU A 201 8.53 23.57 7.46
CA LEU A 201 7.86 22.29 7.37
C LEU A 201 8.43 21.29 8.38
N THR A 202 7.60 20.33 8.79
CA THR A 202 7.98 19.28 9.75
C THR A 202 7.65 17.90 9.18
N VAL A 203 8.59 16.96 9.35
CA VAL A 203 8.37 15.52 9.17
C VAL A 203 8.69 14.81 10.48
N THR A 204 7.90 13.79 10.84
CA THR A 204 8.16 12.97 12.02
C THR A 204 8.55 11.56 11.61
N LEU A 205 9.74 11.13 12.01
CA LEU A 205 10.27 9.79 11.75
C LEU A 205 10.35 8.99 13.05
N SER A 206 10.38 7.66 12.93
CA SER A 206 10.64 6.79 14.09
C SER A 206 12.10 6.92 14.55
N LYS A 207 12.31 7.33 15.79
CA LYS A 207 13.63 7.36 16.40
C LYS A 207 14.27 5.97 16.44
N THR A 208 13.49 4.94 16.75
CA THR A 208 13.96 3.56 16.76
C THR A 208 14.47 3.15 15.38
N ALA A 209 13.70 3.40 14.31
CA ALA A 209 14.13 3.07 12.96
C ALA A 209 15.41 3.82 12.56
N VAL A 210 15.49 5.12 12.82
CA VAL A 210 16.70 5.93 12.52
C VAL A 210 17.91 5.42 13.31
N ASN A 211 17.75 5.14 14.59
CA ASN A 211 18.85 4.65 15.44
C ASN A 211 19.40 3.32 14.93
N THR A 212 18.54 2.40 14.52
CA THR A 212 18.95 1.10 13.97
C THR A 212 19.54 1.25 12.56
N ALA A 213 18.90 2.03 11.69
CA ALA A 213 19.28 2.13 10.28
C ALA A 213 20.64 2.84 10.06
N PHE A 214 21.01 3.78 10.92
CA PHE A 214 22.21 4.60 10.80
C PHE A 214 23.20 4.38 11.95
N GLU A 215 23.07 3.28 12.70
CA GLU A 215 23.98 2.96 13.82
C GLU A 215 25.44 2.89 13.36
N THR A 216 26.35 3.34 14.22
CA THR A 216 27.79 3.38 13.92
C THR A 216 28.48 2.03 14.03
N SER A 217 27.85 1.07 14.72
CA SER A 217 28.26 -0.33 14.82
C SER A 217 27.04 -1.17 15.17
N THR A 218 27.04 -2.44 14.79
CA THR A 218 25.90 -3.35 15.03
C THR A 218 25.48 -3.38 16.47
N GLY A 219 24.20 -3.07 16.73
CA GLY A 219 23.61 -3.04 18.07
C GLY A 219 23.86 -1.77 18.89
N ALA A 220 24.53 -0.76 18.33
CA ALA A 220 24.79 0.50 19.05
C ALA A 220 23.55 1.37 19.23
N ASN A 221 22.54 1.21 18.37
CA ASN A 221 21.27 1.98 18.39
C ASN A 221 21.46 3.51 18.54
N ASN A 222 22.51 4.05 17.92
CA ASN A 222 22.94 5.46 18.04
C ASN A 222 22.86 6.23 16.71
N GLY A 223 22.19 5.69 15.72
CA GLY A 223 22.17 6.22 14.34
C GLY A 223 21.72 7.67 14.25
N SER A 224 20.83 8.13 15.13
CA SER A 224 20.36 9.53 15.18
C SER A 224 21.46 10.56 15.49
N THR A 225 22.63 10.14 15.97
CA THR A 225 23.80 10.99 16.22
C THR A 225 24.96 10.68 15.26
N SER A 226 24.79 9.76 14.33
CA SER A 226 25.84 9.38 13.37
C SER A 226 26.12 10.52 12.38
N THR A 227 27.37 10.57 11.88
CA THR A 227 27.77 11.54 10.87
C THR A 227 26.95 11.37 9.58
N GLU A 228 26.66 10.13 9.22
CA GLU A 228 25.85 9.82 8.02
C GLU A 228 24.44 10.40 8.12
N TRP A 229 23.77 10.18 9.26
CA TRP A 229 22.43 10.73 9.52
C TRP A 229 22.44 12.27 9.50
N THR A 230 23.36 12.87 10.26
CA THR A 230 23.43 14.34 10.35
C THR A 230 23.78 14.99 9.03
N THR A 231 24.60 14.35 8.19
CA THR A 231 24.87 14.81 6.82
C THR A 231 23.63 14.73 5.94
N LEU A 232 22.89 13.61 5.99
CA LEU A 232 21.66 13.41 5.22
C LEU A 232 20.63 14.51 5.53
N ILE A 233 20.31 14.71 6.81
CA ILE A 233 19.30 15.72 7.20
C ILE A 233 19.79 17.15 7.01
N GLY A 234 21.10 17.41 7.09
CA GLY A 234 21.71 18.70 6.83
C GLY A 234 21.42 19.25 5.43
N THR A 235 21.10 18.38 4.47
CA THR A 235 20.66 18.78 3.12
C THR A 235 19.25 19.36 3.08
N LYS A 236 18.49 19.28 4.18
CA LYS A 236 17.07 19.65 4.28
C LYS A 236 16.83 20.83 5.23
N SER A 237 17.54 21.92 4.99
CA SER A 237 17.56 23.10 5.88
C SER A 237 16.19 23.76 6.12
N ASN A 238 15.23 23.55 5.21
CA ASN A 238 13.88 24.10 5.33
C ASN A 238 12.92 23.20 6.13
N TRP A 239 13.42 22.06 6.63
CA TRP A 239 12.62 21.08 7.35
C TRP A 239 13.07 20.93 8.80
N THR A 240 12.12 20.82 9.71
CA THR A 240 12.33 20.26 11.04
C THR A 240 12.08 18.76 10.99
N ILE A 241 13.15 17.96 11.14
CA ILE A 241 13.04 16.51 11.18
C ILE A 241 12.95 16.09 12.65
N SER A 242 11.74 15.74 13.08
CA SER A 242 11.44 15.28 14.43
C SER A 242 11.60 13.77 14.54
N LEU A 243 12.19 13.30 15.62
CA LEU A 243 12.33 11.88 15.96
C LEU A 243 11.45 11.56 17.17
N ALA A 244 10.48 10.66 17.02
CA ALA A 244 9.55 10.25 18.06
C ALA A 244 9.59 8.73 18.31
#